data_3d03beafe06cbe93e5d0d5f7b3829b9d
#
_entry.id   3d03beafe06cbe93e5d0d5f7b3829b9d
#
_cell.length_a   1.000
_cell.length_b   1.000
_cell.length_c   1.000
_cell.angle_alpha   90.00
_cell.angle_beta   90.00
_cell.angle_gamma   90.00
#
_symmetry.space_group_name_H-M   'P 1'
#
loop_
_entity.id
_entity.type
_entity.pdbx_description
1 polymer ?
#
loop_
_entity_poly.entity_id
_entity_poly.type
_entity_poly.pdbx_seq_one_letter_code
_entity_poly.pdbx_strand_id
1 'polypeptide(L)'
;MISFKDKYDAIVIGAGPAGSTTGALLAEKGHDVLVVEKEKFPRYHVGESLMPFCYFSLERLGLVEKLHHSKNPRKFCVQFVRQNGSVSQPFYFFQHMDHPSSTTWQVWRSE
;
A
#
# COMPACT_ATOMS: atom_id res chain seq x y z
N MET A 1 23.70 -12.56 10.82
CA MET A 1 23.49 -11.58 11.91
C MET A 1 23.37 -10.20 11.26
N ILE A 2 22.34 -9.45 11.57
CA ILE A 2 22.19 -8.07 11.07
C ILE A 2 23.15 -7.22 11.86
N SER A 3 24.13 -6.60 11.19
CA SER A 3 25.02 -5.62 11.81
C SER A 3 24.36 -4.24 11.70
N PHE A 4 24.09 -3.63 12.82
CA PHE A 4 23.62 -2.25 12.86
C PHE A 4 24.80 -1.28 12.75
N LYS A 5 24.60 -0.18 12.04
CA LYS A 5 25.53 0.95 12.01
C LYS A 5 25.32 1.84 13.25
N ASP A 6 26.33 2.58 13.63
CA ASP A 6 26.21 3.54 14.73
C ASP A 6 25.40 4.78 14.36
N LYS A 7 25.22 5.02 13.06
CA LYS A 7 24.52 6.20 12.54
C LYS A 7 23.76 5.88 11.26
N TYR A 8 22.60 6.48 11.13
CA TYR A 8 21.75 6.46 9.92
C TYR A 8 21.32 7.88 9.58
N ASP A 9 21.07 8.16 8.30
CA ASP A 9 20.52 9.45 7.86
C ASP A 9 19.04 9.57 8.26
N ALA A 10 18.30 8.44 8.25
CA ALA A 10 16.91 8.38 8.65
C ALA A 10 16.57 7.06 9.34
N ILE A 11 15.70 7.16 10.34
CA ILE A 11 15.10 5.98 11.00
C ILE A 11 13.60 6.05 10.81
N VAL A 12 13.03 5.04 10.16
CA VAL A 12 11.59 4.91 9.92
C VAL A 12 11.02 3.89 10.90
N ILE A 13 10.07 4.30 11.71
CA ILE A 13 9.42 3.46 12.71
C ILE A 13 8.09 2.95 12.13
N GLY A 14 8.01 1.65 11.93
CA GLY A 14 6.90 0.93 11.31
C GLY A 14 7.15 0.61 9.84
N ALA A 15 7.06 -0.68 9.48
CA ALA A 15 7.22 -1.19 8.12
C ALA A 15 5.88 -1.44 7.40
N GLY A 16 4.83 -0.70 7.77
CA GLY A 16 3.58 -0.69 7.03
C GLY A 16 3.72 0.03 5.67
N PRO A 17 2.64 0.18 4.89
CA PRO A 17 2.70 0.78 3.56
C PRO A 17 3.40 2.14 3.51
N ALA A 18 3.12 3.02 4.47
CA ALA A 18 3.74 4.34 4.54
C ALA A 18 5.25 4.26 4.84
N GLY A 19 5.63 3.48 5.87
CA GLY A 19 7.02 3.35 6.27
C GLY A 19 7.88 2.64 5.24
N SER A 20 7.36 1.58 4.63
CA SER A 20 8.05 0.86 3.55
C SER A 20 8.25 1.75 2.33
N THR A 21 7.25 2.53 1.94
CA THR A 21 7.32 3.50 0.84
C THR A 21 8.36 4.58 1.14
N THR A 22 8.30 5.17 2.32
CA THR A 22 9.25 6.21 2.75
C THR A 22 10.68 5.68 2.77
N GLY A 23 10.90 4.52 3.38
CA GLY A 23 12.22 3.89 3.46
C GLY A 23 12.79 3.58 2.09
N ALA A 24 11.99 3.02 1.19
CA ALA A 24 12.41 2.69 -0.17
C ALA A 24 12.81 3.95 -0.97
N LEU A 25 12.00 5.01 -0.90
CA LEU A 25 12.27 6.25 -1.63
C LEU A 25 13.47 7.02 -1.09
N LEU A 26 13.70 6.99 0.21
CA LEU A 26 14.90 7.58 0.81
C LEU A 26 16.16 6.79 0.41
N ALA A 27 16.11 5.46 0.46
CA ALA A 27 17.21 4.61 0.04
C ALA A 27 17.54 4.78 -1.45
N GLU A 28 16.55 4.91 -2.30
CA GLU A 28 16.72 5.21 -3.73
C GLU A 28 17.49 6.52 -3.96
N LYS A 29 17.29 7.50 -3.09
CA LYS A 29 18.02 8.79 -3.12
C LYS A 29 19.43 8.73 -2.51
N GLY A 30 19.87 7.55 -2.09
CA GLY A 30 21.22 7.33 -1.56
C GLY A 30 21.37 7.59 -0.06
N HIS A 31 20.25 7.74 0.68
CA HIS A 31 20.33 7.89 2.13
C HIS A 31 20.50 6.53 2.82
N ASP A 32 21.26 6.51 3.89
CA ASP A 32 21.32 5.38 4.83
C ASP A 32 20.06 5.36 5.68
N VAL A 33 19.18 4.37 5.46
CA VAL A 33 17.88 4.28 6.12
C VAL A 33 17.78 3.00 6.94
N LEU A 34 17.35 3.14 8.19
CA LEU A 34 16.93 2.04 9.04
C LEU A 34 15.40 2.03 9.14
N VAL A 35 14.78 0.93 8.73
CA VAL A 35 13.35 0.69 8.95
C VAL A 35 13.21 -0.31 10.08
N VAL A 36 12.47 0.04 11.12
CA VAL A 36 12.22 -0.83 12.27
C VAL A 36 10.73 -1.16 12.39
N GLU A 37 10.45 -2.43 12.65
CA GLU A 37 9.09 -2.95 12.82
C GLU A 37 9.02 -3.74 14.14
N LYS A 38 8.00 -3.46 14.96
CA LYS A 38 7.82 -4.12 16.26
C LYS A 38 7.28 -5.56 16.15
N GLU A 39 6.60 -5.86 15.05
CA GLU A 39 5.92 -7.13 14.85
C GLU A 39 6.62 -7.99 13.80
N LYS A 40 6.59 -9.29 14.01
CA LYS A 40 7.08 -10.26 13.02
C LYS A 40 5.96 -10.65 12.07
N PHE A 41 6.21 -10.62 10.77
CA PHE A 41 5.28 -11.14 9.77
C PHE A 41 5.27 -12.68 9.74
N PRO A 42 4.12 -13.32 9.43
CA PRO A 42 2.80 -12.74 9.21
C PRO A 42 2.16 -12.22 10.50
N ARG A 43 1.36 -11.17 10.41
CA ARG A 43 0.67 -10.55 11.54
C ARG A 43 -0.73 -10.09 11.15
N TYR A 44 -1.67 -10.08 12.12
CA TYR A 44 -3.00 -9.53 11.88
C TYR A 44 -2.94 -8.01 11.69
N HIS A 45 -3.53 -7.53 10.58
CA HIS A 45 -3.65 -6.11 10.31
C HIS A 45 -4.83 -5.81 9.38
N VAL A 46 -5.66 -4.83 9.75
CA VAL A 46 -6.82 -4.38 8.96
C VAL A 46 -6.43 -3.18 8.09
N GLY A 47 -7.26 -2.86 7.08
CA GLY A 47 -7.02 -1.74 6.17
C GLY A 47 -6.27 -2.16 4.92
N GLU A 48 -6.77 -3.20 4.26
CA GLU A 48 -6.13 -3.85 3.10
C GLU A 48 -6.55 -3.24 1.76
N SER A 49 -7.60 -2.42 1.76
CA SER A 49 -8.18 -1.84 0.54
C SER A 49 -7.43 -0.57 0.12
N LEU A 50 -6.79 -0.61 -1.02
CA LEU A 50 -6.11 0.54 -1.59
C LEU A 50 -7.09 1.43 -2.37
N MET A 51 -6.95 2.74 -2.22
CA MET A 51 -7.69 3.72 -3.02
C MET A 51 -6.96 4.00 -4.34
N PRO A 52 -7.67 4.45 -5.39
CA PRO A 52 -7.08 4.71 -6.70
C PRO A 52 -5.81 5.57 -6.67
N PHE A 53 -5.76 6.59 -5.82
CA PHE A 53 -4.61 7.49 -5.72
C PHE A 53 -3.30 6.79 -5.29
N CYS A 54 -3.39 5.64 -4.60
CA CYS A 54 -2.21 4.84 -4.26
C CYS A 54 -1.47 4.32 -5.50
N TYR A 55 -2.13 4.23 -6.65
CA TYR A 55 -1.53 3.79 -7.90
C TYR A 55 -0.23 4.57 -8.22
N PHE A 56 -0.25 5.88 -8.07
CA PHE A 56 0.90 6.73 -8.41
C PHE A 56 2.13 6.44 -7.53
N SER A 57 1.91 6.17 -6.24
CA SER A 57 2.99 5.74 -5.34
C SER A 57 3.52 4.35 -5.71
N LEU A 58 2.63 3.43 -6.07
CA LEU A 58 2.99 2.08 -6.50
C LEU A 58 3.75 2.09 -7.83
N GLU A 59 3.34 2.93 -8.77
CA GLU A 59 4.02 3.15 -10.04
C GLU A 59 5.43 3.71 -9.82
N ARG A 60 5.54 4.73 -8.97
CA ARG A 60 6.84 5.33 -8.59
C ARG A 60 7.81 4.31 -7.96
N LEU A 61 7.29 3.33 -7.24
CA LEU A 61 8.06 2.24 -6.63
C LEU A 61 8.29 1.05 -7.58
N GLY A 62 7.75 1.07 -8.81
CA GLY A 62 7.84 -0.05 -9.74
C GLY A 62 7.04 -1.29 -9.33
N LEU A 63 5.98 -1.13 -8.52
CA LEU A 63 5.21 -2.23 -7.96
C LEU A 63 3.95 -2.58 -8.74
N VAL A 64 3.52 -1.74 -9.68
CA VAL A 64 2.26 -1.92 -10.44
C VAL A 64 2.25 -3.27 -11.16
N GLU A 65 3.31 -3.61 -11.90
CA GLU A 65 3.41 -4.90 -12.61
C GLU A 65 3.40 -6.10 -11.66
N LYS A 66 4.06 -5.99 -10.51
CA LYS A 66 4.01 -7.05 -9.47
C LYS A 66 2.60 -7.27 -8.95
N LEU A 67 1.84 -6.20 -8.75
CA LEU A 67 0.45 -6.29 -8.31
C LEU A 67 -0.46 -6.86 -9.40
N HIS A 68 -0.24 -6.53 -10.67
CA HIS A 68 -0.97 -7.14 -11.79
C HIS A 68 -0.81 -8.66 -11.85
N HIS A 69 0.37 -9.18 -11.53
CA HIS A 69 0.66 -10.61 -11.53
C HIS A 69 0.47 -11.28 -10.16
N SER A 70 0.07 -10.52 -9.15
CA SER A 70 -0.17 -11.05 -7.80
C SER A 70 -1.54 -11.73 -7.68
N LYS A 71 -1.74 -12.45 -6.56
CA LYS A 71 -3.03 -13.02 -6.18
C LYS A 71 -3.94 -12.02 -5.48
N ASN A 72 -3.52 -10.77 -5.33
CA ASN A 72 -4.32 -9.74 -4.68
C ASN A 72 -5.57 -9.42 -5.52
N PRO A 73 -6.77 -9.46 -4.95
CA PRO A 73 -7.99 -9.13 -5.67
C PRO A 73 -7.98 -7.70 -6.20
N ARG A 74 -8.50 -7.53 -7.42
CA ARG A 74 -8.71 -6.21 -8.01
C ARG A 74 -9.91 -5.52 -7.39
N LYS A 75 -9.79 -4.22 -7.19
CA LYS A 75 -10.85 -3.37 -6.67
C LYS A 75 -11.28 -2.35 -7.73
N PHE A 76 -12.56 -2.35 -8.08
CA PHE A 76 -13.13 -1.54 -9.16
C PHE A 76 -14.08 -0.46 -8.68
N CYS A 77 -14.65 -0.64 -7.49
CA CYS A 77 -15.69 0.25 -6.97
C CYS A 77 -15.71 0.27 -5.45
N VAL A 78 -16.49 1.17 -4.92
CA VAL A 78 -16.95 1.18 -3.52
C VAL A 78 -18.49 1.23 -3.49
N GLN A 79 -19.05 0.65 -2.46
CA GLN A 79 -20.48 0.67 -2.20
C GLN A 79 -20.71 0.93 -0.70
N PHE A 80 -21.73 1.69 -0.39
CA PHE A 80 -22.02 2.08 0.99
C PHE A 80 -23.31 1.40 1.45
N VAL A 81 -23.28 0.85 2.65
CA VAL A 81 -24.44 0.29 3.33
C VAL A 81 -24.77 1.19 4.51
N ARG A 82 -26.00 1.66 4.58
CA ARG A 82 -26.49 2.49 5.67
C ARG A 82 -26.94 1.62 6.86
N GLN A 83 -27.07 2.24 8.01
CA GLN A 83 -27.51 1.55 9.22
C GLN A 83 -28.89 0.88 9.09
N ASN A 84 -29.79 1.42 8.27
CA ASN A 84 -31.09 0.83 7.98
C ASN A 84 -31.07 -0.30 6.94
N GLY A 85 -29.86 -0.75 6.53
CA GLY A 85 -29.65 -1.80 5.53
C GLY A 85 -29.78 -1.35 4.08
N SER A 86 -30.12 -0.10 3.80
CA SER A 86 -30.15 0.39 2.42
C SER A 86 -28.75 0.49 1.82
N VAL A 87 -28.62 0.11 0.56
CA VAL A 87 -27.35 0.04 -0.15
C VAL A 87 -27.30 1.11 -1.24
N SER A 88 -26.17 1.83 -1.35
CA SER A 88 -25.97 2.79 -2.42
C SER A 88 -25.78 2.11 -3.77
N GLN A 89 -25.93 2.87 -4.85
CA GLN A 89 -25.39 2.44 -6.14
C GLN A 89 -23.86 2.26 -6.02
N PRO A 90 -23.26 1.28 -6.74
CA PRO A 90 -21.82 1.17 -6.81
C PRO A 90 -21.18 2.41 -7.41
N PHE A 91 -20.15 2.92 -6.76
CA PHE A 91 -19.33 3.99 -7.29
C PHE A 91 -18.13 3.35 -8.02
N TYR A 92 -18.24 3.18 -9.31
CA TYR A 92 -17.17 2.63 -10.14
C TYR A 92 -16.12 3.69 -10.44
N PHE A 93 -14.86 3.39 -10.14
CA PHE A 93 -13.76 4.35 -10.32
C PHE A 93 -13.55 4.75 -11.78
N PHE A 94 -13.71 3.82 -12.73
CA PHE A 94 -13.55 4.08 -14.16
C PHE A 94 -14.59 5.04 -14.75
N GLN A 95 -15.71 5.26 -14.06
CA GLN A 95 -16.71 6.24 -14.49
C GLN A 95 -16.28 7.69 -14.21
N HIS A 96 -15.28 7.86 -13.34
CA HIS A 96 -14.80 9.17 -12.89
C HIS A 96 -13.38 9.48 -13.33
N MET A 97 -12.66 8.48 -13.82
CA MET A 97 -11.27 8.63 -14.21
C MET A 97 -10.92 7.63 -15.33
N ASP A 98 -10.59 8.14 -16.51
CA ASP A 98 -10.04 7.36 -17.61
C ASP A 98 -8.54 7.24 -17.50
N HIS A 99 -8.10 6.42 -16.54
CA HIS A 99 -6.68 6.17 -16.26
C HIS A 99 -6.53 4.77 -15.64
N PRO A 100 -5.40 4.07 -15.85
CA PRO A 100 -5.14 2.76 -15.20
C PRO A 100 -5.31 2.75 -13.68
N SER A 101 -5.15 3.89 -13.00
CA SER A 101 -5.40 4.04 -11.57
C SER A 101 -6.87 3.83 -11.16
N SER A 102 -7.80 3.85 -12.12
CA SER A 102 -9.22 3.54 -11.86
C SER A 102 -9.48 2.10 -11.42
N THR A 103 -8.47 1.25 -11.49
CA THR A 103 -8.48 -0.08 -10.92
C THR A 103 -7.34 -0.20 -9.91
N THR A 104 -7.67 -0.55 -8.69
CA THR A 104 -6.72 -0.73 -7.60
C THR A 104 -6.79 -2.15 -7.05
N TRP A 105 -6.23 -2.40 -5.88
CA TRP A 105 -6.13 -3.73 -5.29
C TRP A 105 -6.57 -3.74 -3.83
N GLN A 106 -6.96 -4.91 -3.39
CA GLN A 106 -7.04 -5.25 -1.98
C GLN A 106 -5.82 -6.12 -1.66
N VAL A 107 -4.93 -5.62 -0.81
CA VAL A 107 -3.65 -6.27 -0.51
C VAL A 107 -3.70 -6.96 0.86
N TRP A 108 -3.10 -8.12 0.97
CA TRP A 108 -3.01 -8.84 2.24
C TRP A 108 -1.85 -8.29 3.06
N ARG A 109 -2.16 -7.36 3.95
CA ARG A 109 -1.18 -6.69 4.81
C ARG A 109 -0.68 -7.55 5.98
N SER A 110 -1.30 -8.67 6.20
CA SER A 110 -0.95 -9.63 7.26
C SER A 110 0.14 -10.62 6.83
N GLU A 111 0.47 -10.69 5.53
CA GLU A 111 1.46 -11.62 4.96
C GLU A 111 2.80 -10.97 4.54
#